data_fb804e093c171f83e7dea49073377026
#
_entry.id   fb804e093c171f83e7dea49073377026
#
_cell.length_a   1.000
_cell.length_b   1.000
_cell.length_c   1.000
_cell.angle_alpha   90.00
_cell.angle_beta   90.00
_cell.angle_gamma   90.00
#
_symmetry.space_group_name_H-M   'P 1'
#
loop_
_entity.id
_entity.type
_entity.pdbx_description
1 polymer ?
#
loop_
_entity_poly.entity_id
_entity_poly.type
_entity_poly.pdbx_seq_one_letter_code
_entity_poly.pdbx_strand_id
1 'polypeptide(L)'
;DYEGRCGTAFALVGEETMPTEKRGNISDVKPTGWHSVRYDFVDGESLYNRCHLLGYKLTGENTNEENLITGTRYMNTEGMLPFEDEIDAYVDETDNHVLYRVTPLFYEDELVARGVHMEGYSVEDNGEGVSFNVYCYNVQPGVGIDYETGDNWEDPSTIQYNSSSYWDSQNSQYHSQGNDNSYYNHHSQNY
;
A
#
# COMPACT_ATOMS: atom_id res chain seq x y z
N ASP A 1 14.32 -8.95 -6.15
CA ASP A 1 15.13 -10.09 -5.76
C ASP A 1 15.31 -11.09 -6.91
N TYR A 2 15.81 -12.28 -6.68
CA TYR A 2 16.08 -13.25 -7.74
C TYR A 2 14.79 -13.93 -8.28
N GLU A 3 13.67 -13.90 -7.56
CA GLU A 3 12.34 -14.26 -8.09
C GLU A 3 11.71 -13.16 -8.93
N GLY A 4 12.32 -11.99 -9.02
CA GLY A 4 11.77 -10.83 -9.71
C GLY A 4 10.74 -10.05 -8.89
N ARG A 5 10.67 -10.27 -7.57
CA ARG A 5 9.76 -9.56 -6.67
C ARG A 5 10.32 -8.18 -6.31
N CYS A 6 9.41 -7.20 -6.20
CA CYS A 6 9.78 -5.86 -5.76
C CYS A 6 10.28 -5.86 -4.30
N GLY A 7 11.25 -5.01 -4.02
CA GLY A 7 11.67 -4.67 -2.67
C GLY A 7 10.94 -3.45 -2.12
N THR A 8 11.48 -2.87 -1.05
CA THR A 8 10.97 -1.63 -0.47
C THR A 8 11.15 -0.46 -1.43
N ALA A 9 10.08 0.25 -1.71
CA ALA A 9 10.07 1.51 -2.43
C ALA A 9 10.05 2.68 -1.42
N PHE A 10 10.79 3.74 -1.71
CA PHE A 10 10.92 4.89 -0.82
C PHE A 10 11.08 6.19 -1.62
N ALA A 11 10.36 7.24 -1.23
CA ALA A 11 10.46 8.57 -1.83
C ALA A 11 10.33 9.68 -0.78
N LEU A 12 10.95 10.81 -1.07
CA LEU A 12 10.59 12.10 -0.49
C LEU A 12 9.63 12.74 -1.48
N VAL A 13 8.34 12.70 -1.17
CA VAL A 13 7.28 13.22 -2.03
C VAL A 13 7.12 14.72 -1.82
N GLY A 14 7.13 15.48 -2.89
CA GLY A 14 6.90 16.91 -2.95
C GLY A 14 6.35 17.28 -4.32
N GLU A 15 5.99 18.55 -4.55
CA GLU A 15 5.47 19.03 -5.84
C GLU A 15 6.39 18.66 -7.02
N GLU A 16 7.72 18.69 -6.80
CA GLU A 16 8.72 18.37 -7.81
C GLU A 16 8.77 16.90 -8.23
N THR A 17 8.22 15.98 -7.41
CA THR A 17 8.14 14.54 -7.75
C THR A 17 6.83 14.17 -8.44
N MET A 18 5.81 15.01 -8.34
CA MET A 18 4.51 14.76 -8.92
C MET A 18 4.53 14.84 -10.45
N PRO A 19 3.70 14.04 -11.14
CA PRO A 19 3.75 13.98 -12.59
C PRO A 19 3.21 15.25 -13.24
N THR A 20 3.95 15.77 -14.22
CA THR A 20 3.52 16.86 -15.11
C THR A 20 2.79 16.36 -16.36
N GLU A 21 2.81 15.04 -16.58
CA GLU A 21 2.23 14.37 -17.74
C GLU A 21 1.11 13.41 -17.32
N LYS A 22 0.26 13.04 -18.27
CA LYS A 22 -0.77 12.02 -18.04
C LYS A 22 -0.15 10.64 -17.91
N ARG A 23 -0.70 9.83 -16.99
CA ARG A 23 -0.33 8.42 -16.82
C ARG A 23 -0.38 7.67 -18.15
N GLY A 24 0.72 6.98 -18.47
CA GLY A 24 0.84 6.13 -19.64
C GLY A 24 0.23 4.74 -19.44
N ASN A 25 0.24 3.94 -20.51
CA ASN A 25 -0.21 2.56 -20.47
C ASN A 25 0.86 1.67 -19.80
N ILE A 26 0.44 0.86 -18.83
CA ILE A 26 1.29 -0.10 -18.10
C ILE A 26 0.87 -1.56 -18.35
N SER A 27 0.05 -1.83 -19.38
CA SER A 27 -0.51 -3.17 -19.65
C SER A 27 0.53 -4.24 -19.96
N ASP A 28 1.71 -3.83 -20.42
CA ASP A 28 2.79 -4.75 -20.81
C ASP A 28 3.60 -5.26 -19.62
N VAL A 29 3.55 -4.56 -18.49
CA VAL A 29 4.21 -5.00 -17.25
C VAL A 29 3.43 -6.16 -16.64
N LYS A 30 4.14 -7.23 -16.29
CA LYS A 30 3.57 -8.40 -15.61
C LYS A 30 4.35 -8.65 -14.34
N PRO A 31 3.90 -8.12 -13.21
CA PRO A 31 4.51 -8.40 -11.91
C PRO A 31 4.47 -9.90 -11.59
N THR A 32 5.25 -10.34 -10.60
CA THR A 32 5.23 -11.74 -10.16
C THR A 32 3.83 -12.20 -9.78
N GLY A 33 3.48 -13.46 -10.07
CA GLY A 33 2.15 -14.02 -9.80
C GLY A 33 0.99 -13.38 -10.59
N TRP A 34 1.27 -12.66 -11.69
CA TRP A 34 0.26 -11.97 -12.47
C TRP A 34 -0.66 -12.92 -13.25
N HIS A 35 -1.97 -12.81 -12.99
CA HIS A 35 -3.04 -13.41 -13.79
C HIS A 35 -4.05 -12.34 -14.24
N SER A 36 -4.53 -12.44 -15.47
CA SER A 36 -5.61 -11.58 -15.97
C SER A 36 -6.94 -12.26 -15.69
N VAL A 37 -7.58 -11.92 -14.57
CA VAL A 37 -8.80 -12.55 -14.09
C VAL A 37 -9.87 -11.51 -13.83
N ARG A 38 -11.13 -11.85 -14.15
CA ARG A 38 -12.29 -10.98 -13.97
C ARG A 38 -13.37 -11.68 -13.14
N TYR A 39 -13.96 -10.91 -12.23
CA TYR A 39 -15.14 -11.27 -11.46
C TYR A 39 -16.15 -10.13 -11.55
N ASP A 40 -17.40 -10.43 -11.84
CA ASP A 40 -18.46 -9.44 -12.05
C ASP A 40 -18.83 -8.66 -10.77
N PHE A 41 -18.53 -9.22 -9.60
CA PHE A 41 -18.75 -8.59 -8.30
C PHE A 41 -17.56 -7.72 -7.82
N VAL A 42 -16.44 -7.73 -8.53
CA VAL A 42 -15.28 -6.86 -8.22
C VAL A 42 -15.47 -5.51 -8.91
N ASP A 43 -15.19 -4.41 -8.22
CA ASP A 43 -15.23 -3.08 -8.81
C ASP A 43 -14.30 -2.99 -10.02
N GLY A 44 -14.81 -2.56 -11.18
CA GLY A 44 -14.09 -2.58 -12.45
C GLY A 44 -13.80 -3.98 -12.98
N GLU A 45 -14.37 -5.03 -12.38
CA GLU A 45 -14.34 -6.45 -12.74
C GLU A 45 -12.94 -7.11 -12.71
N SER A 46 -11.85 -6.36 -12.73
CA SER A 46 -10.49 -6.92 -12.73
C SER A 46 -10.01 -7.21 -11.31
N LEU A 47 -9.78 -8.50 -10.97
CA LEU A 47 -9.27 -8.90 -9.67
C LEU A 47 -7.93 -8.23 -9.36
N TYR A 48 -6.96 -8.43 -10.26
CA TYR A 48 -5.62 -7.90 -10.08
C TYR A 48 -5.42 -6.60 -10.83
N ASN A 49 -4.74 -5.69 -10.16
CA ASN A 49 -4.22 -4.44 -10.70
C ASN A 49 -2.68 -4.52 -10.70
N ARG A 50 -2.05 -3.86 -11.66
CA ARG A 50 -0.63 -3.52 -11.59
C ARG A 50 -0.52 -2.39 -10.57
N CYS A 51 -0.36 -2.81 -9.32
CA CYS A 51 -0.40 -1.91 -8.18
C CYS A 51 0.97 -1.24 -8.02
N HIS A 52 1.01 0.10 -8.12
CA HIS A 52 2.21 0.83 -7.77
C HIS A 52 2.45 0.75 -6.25
N LEU A 53 3.69 0.54 -5.85
CA LEU A 53 4.11 0.72 -4.45
C LEU A 53 4.10 2.21 -4.10
N LEU A 54 4.73 3.03 -4.93
CA LEU A 54 4.63 4.48 -4.88
C LEU A 54 3.71 4.94 -6.01
N GLY A 55 2.55 5.48 -5.65
CA GLY A 55 1.51 5.88 -6.60
C GLY A 55 2.01 6.85 -7.66
N TYR A 56 1.54 6.67 -8.92
CA TYR A 56 1.93 7.54 -10.03
C TYR A 56 1.71 9.02 -9.74
N LYS A 57 0.61 9.38 -9.08
CA LYS A 57 0.28 10.78 -8.76
C LYS A 57 1.27 11.43 -7.79
N LEU A 58 2.02 10.64 -7.03
CA LEU A 58 2.99 11.13 -6.05
C LEU A 58 4.42 11.21 -6.60
N THR A 59 4.77 10.35 -7.57
CA THR A 59 6.17 10.19 -7.98
C THR A 59 6.39 10.22 -9.48
N GLY A 60 5.33 10.22 -10.30
CA GLY A 60 5.45 10.14 -11.75
C GLY A 60 5.98 8.80 -12.29
N GLU A 61 6.26 7.83 -11.42
CA GLU A 61 6.76 6.50 -11.79
C GLU A 61 5.67 5.69 -12.51
N ASN A 62 5.82 5.47 -13.82
CA ASN A 62 4.76 4.86 -14.64
C ASN A 62 4.97 3.36 -14.87
N THR A 63 6.00 2.97 -15.63
CA THR A 63 6.24 1.59 -16.10
C THR A 63 7.43 0.92 -15.41
N ASN A 64 7.88 1.45 -14.29
CA ASN A 64 8.97 0.88 -13.51
C ASN A 64 8.54 -0.46 -12.92
N GLU A 65 9.13 -1.56 -13.40
CA GLU A 65 8.82 -2.92 -12.95
C GLU A 65 9.18 -3.14 -11.48
N GLU A 66 10.17 -2.40 -10.95
CA GLU A 66 10.56 -2.46 -9.54
C GLU A 66 9.57 -1.76 -8.60
N ASN A 67 8.60 -1.02 -9.17
CA ASN A 67 7.55 -0.30 -8.44
C ASN A 67 6.14 -0.89 -8.65
N LEU A 68 6.01 -2.05 -9.32
CA LEU A 68 4.73 -2.65 -9.66
C LEU A 68 4.59 -4.06 -9.10
N ILE A 69 3.55 -4.31 -8.32
CA ILE A 69 3.23 -5.63 -7.79
C ILE A 69 1.84 -6.10 -8.27
N THR A 70 1.60 -7.40 -8.19
CA THR A 70 0.27 -7.97 -8.36
C THR A 70 -0.56 -7.67 -7.11
N GLY A 71 -1.39 -6.65 -7.18
CA GLY A 71 -2.27 -6.22 -6.09
C GLY A 71 -3.75 -6.43 -6.45
N THR A 72 -4.58 -6.77 -5.48
CA THR A 72 -6.02 -6.84 -5.69
C THR A 72 -6.61 -5.45 -5.92
N ARG A 73 -7.74 -5.40 -6.60
CA ARG A 73 -8.50 -4.15 -6.75
C ARG A 73 -8.81 -3.54 -5.38
N TYR A 74 -9.24 -4.36 -4.43
CA TYR A 74 -9.60 -3.94 -3.09
C TYR A 74 -8.41 -3.33 -2.32
N MET A 75 -7.25 -4.01 -2.29
CA MET A 75 -6.05 -3.45 -1.66
C MET A 75 -5.67 -2.11 -2.30
N ASN A 76 -5.70 -2.03 -3.63
CA ASN A 76 -5.27 -0.84 -4.35
C ASN A 76 -6.18 0.37 -4.10
N THR A 77 -7.52 0.17 -4.05
CA THR A 77 -8.48 1.28 -3.97
C THR A 77 -9.00 1.57 -2.57
N GLU A 78 -9.22 0.52 -1.76
CA GLU A 78 -9.75 0.68 -0.40
C GLU A 78 -8.64 0.67 0.65
N GLY A 79 -7.53 -0.01 0.35
CA GLY A 79 -6.38 -0.10 1.25
C GLY A 79 -5.39 1.05 1.07
N MET A 80 -4.76 1.15 -0.09
CA MET A 80 -3.62 2.06 -0.32
C MET A 80 -4.06 3.48 -0.69
N LEU A 81 -5.02 3.61 -1.59
CA LEU A 81 -5.42 4.91 -2.15
C LEU A 81 -5.77 5.99 -1.11
N PRO A 82 -6.49 5.70 -0.01
CA PRO A 82 -6.79 6.72 1.00
C PRO A 82 -5.53 7.38 1.61
N PHE A 83 -4.47 6.62 1.83
CA PHE A 83 -3.20 7.13 2.35
C PHE A 83 -2.39 7.88 1.30
N GLU A 84 -2.46 7.45 0.05
CA GLU A 84 -1.88 8.20 -1.07
C GLU A 84 -2.61 9.53 -1.30
N ASP A 85 -3.94 9.56 -1.13
CA ASP A 85 -4.74 10.78 -1.20
C ASP A 85 -4.42 11.74 -0.05
N GLU A 86 -4.14 11.23 1.15
CA GLU A 86 -3.70 12.04 2.30
C GLU A 86 -2.37 12.73 2.02
N ILE A 87 -1.39 12.02 1.44
CA ILE A 87 -0.09 12.58 1.06
C ILE A 87 -0.28 13.65 -0.02
N ASP A 88 -1.03 13.34 -1.08
CA ASP A 88 -1.32 14.21 -2.21
C ASP A 88 -1.94 15.54 -1.75
N ALA A 89 -3.00 15.46 -0.94
CA ALA A 89 -3.67 16.63 -0.39
C ALA A 89 -2.74 17.47 0.50
N TYR A 90 -1.92 16.85 1.34
CA TYR A 90 -0.98 17.57 2.19
C TYR A 90 0.06 18.33 1.40
N VAL A 91 0.65 17.71 0.38
CA VAL A 91 1.65 18.35 -0.49
C VAL A 91 1.01 19.51 -1.26
N ASP A 92 -0.16 19.31 -1.85
CA ASP A 92 -0.90 20.34 -2.61
C ASP A 92 -1.28 21.56 -1.74
N GLU A 93 -1.61 21.33 -0.46
CA GLU A 93 -2.04 22.39 0.45
C GLU A 93 -0.89 23.17 1.08
N THR A 94 0.28 22.55 1.23
CA THR A 94 1.37 23.10 2.06
C THR A 94 2.67 23.38 1.32
N ASP A 95 2.86 22.84 0.12
CA ASP A 95 4.15 22.78 -0.60
C ASP A 95 5.28 22.08 0.21
N ASN A 96 4.92 21.33 1.25
CA ASN A 96 5.85 20.59 2.10
C ASN A 96 6.05 19.15 1.60
N HIS A 97 6.99 18.43 2.22
CA HIS A 97 7.38 17.11 1.79
C HIS A 97 6.90 16.01 2.74
N VAL A 98 6.65 14.83 2.17
CA VAL A 98 6.34 13.61 2.93
C VAL A 98 7.37 12.53 2.62
N LEU A 99 8.02 12.01 3.66
CA LEU A 99 8.74 10.75 3.57
C LEU A 99 7.72 9.62 3.43
N TYR A 100 7.74 8.92 2.30
CA TYR A 100 6.82 7.84 1.99
C TYR A 100 7.57 6.56 1.67
N ARG A 101 7.26 5.49 2.40
CA ARG A 101 7.86 4.17 2.24
C ARG A 101 6.79 3.10 2.13
N VAL A 102 6.96 2.21 1.16
CA VAL A 102 6.07 1.06 0.96
C VAL A 102 6.91 -0.20 0.81
N THR A 103 6.64 -1.16 1.68
CA THR A 103 7.34 -2.45 1.71
C THR A 103 6.35 -3.57 1.39
N PRO A 104 6.46 -4.23 0.23
CA PRO A 104 5.66 -5.41 -0.04
C PRO A 104 6.15 -6.59 0.81
N LEU A 105 5.23 -7.34 1.39
CA LEU A 105 5.53 -8.45 2.28
C LEU A 105 5.17 -9.78 1.63
N PHE A 106 6.19 -10.50 1.21
CA PHE A 106 6.09 -11.86 0.69
C PHE A 106 6.47 -12.85 1.79
N TYR A 107 5.81 -13.99 1.81
CA TYR A 107 6.18 -15.07 2.71
C TYR A 107 6.92 -16.15 1.91
N GLU A 108 8.10 -16.55 2.36
CA GLU A 108 8.95 -17.52 1.67
C GLU A 108 9.10 -17.23 0.16
N ASP A 109 8.74 -18.18 -0.71
CA ASP A 109 8.89 -18.11 -2.16
C ASP A 109 7.60 -17.64 -2.88
N GLU A 110 6.65 -17.04 -2.15
CA GLU A 110 5.40 -16.53 -2.71
C GLU A 110 5.64 -15.47 -3.78
N LEU A 111 4.91 -15.57 -4.90
CA LEU A 111 5.01 -14.64 -6.02
C LEU A 111 4.08 -13.43 -5.88
N VAL A 112 3.08 -13.52 -5.01
CA VAL A 112 2.14 -12.43 -4.70
C VAL A 112 2.34 -11.98 -3.27
N ALA A 113 2.53 -10.69 -3.05
CA ALA A 113 2.69 -10.15 -1.71
C ALA A 113 1.41 -10.35 -0.89
N ARG A 114 1.53 -10.74 0.38
CA ARG A 114 0.43 -10.84 1.34
C ARG A 114 -0.21 -9.50 1.63
N GLY A 115 0.51 -8.42 1.39
CA GLY A 115 0.10 -7.06 1.58
C GLY A 115 1.28 -6.11 1.48
N VAL A 116 1.04 -4.85 1.78
CA VAL A 116 2.08 -3.83 1.84
C VAL A 116 2.07 -3.12 3.18
N HIS A 117 3.25 -2.85 3.70
CA HIS A 117 3.46 -1.97 4.85
C HIS A 117 3.72 -0.57 4.32
N MET A 118 2.87 0.39 4.66
CA MET A 118 2.95 1.78 4.22
C MET A 118 3.28 2.68 5.41
N GLU A 119 4.23 3.58 5.22
CA GLU A 119 4.65 4.55 6.22
C GLU A 119 4.76 5.92 5.58
N GLY A 120 4.07 6.90 6.14
CA GLY A 120 4.10 8.30 5.71
C GLY A 120 4.46 9.22 6.88
N TYR A 121 5.30 10.23 6.62
CA TYR A 121 5.70 11.21 7.64
C TYR A 121 6.01 12.55 6.99
N SER A 122 5.26 13.60 7.34
CA SER A 122 5.50 14.95 6.89
C SER A 122 6.74 15.55 7.56
N VAL A 123 7.64 16.12 6.75
CA VAL A 123 9.00 16.44 7.21
C VAL A 123 9.05 17.78 7.94
N GLU A 124 8.54 18.84 7.32
CA GLU A 124 8.72 20.21 7.78
C GLU A 124 7.97 20.51 9.09
N ASP A 125 6.83 19.80 9.31
CA ASP A 125 6.02 19.95 10.52
C ASP A 125 6.19 18.80 11.53
N ASN A 126 7.19 17.92 11.31
CA ASN A 126 7.52 16.80 12.17
C ASN A 126 6.34 15.82 12.38
N GLY A 127 5.60 15.53 11.32
CA GLY A 127 4.52 14.56 11.30
C GLY A 127 3.17 15.08 11.82
N GLU A 128 2.99 16.41 11.93
CA GLU A 128 1.69 16.98 12.33
C GLU A 128 0.64 16.84 11.21
N GLY A 129 1.05 16.99 9.96
CA GLY A 129 0.15 16.91 8.81
C GLY A 129 -0.09 15.49 8.32
N VAL A 130 0.98 14.70 8.16
CA VAL A 130 0.92 13.29 7.74
C VAL A 130 1.77 12.44 8.67
N SER A 131 1.15 11.47 9.33
CA SER A 131 1.86 10.50 10.17
C SER A 131 1.09 9.19 10.23
N PHE A 132 1.44 8.22 9.38
CA PHE A 132 0.84 6.90 9.42
C PHE A 132 1.87 5.79 9.31
N ASN A 133 1.50 4.63 9.86
CA ASN A 133 2.24 3.38 9.80
C ASN A 133 1.20 2.26 9.77
N VAL A 134 0.88 1.76 8.57
CA VAL A 134 -0.26 0.88 8.34
C VAL A 134 0.11 -0.31 7.49
N TYR A 135 -0.65 -1.38 7.64
CA TYR A 135 -0.56 -2.57 6.81
C TYR A 135 -1.83 -2.73 5.97
N CYS A 136 -1.68 -2.76 4.65
CA CYS A 136 -2.77 -3.00 3.71
C CYS A 136 -2.70 -4.43 3.19
N TYR A 137 -3.70 -5.25 3.53
CA TYR A 137 -3.76 -6.65 3.11
C TYR A 137 -4.11 -6.79 1.63
N ASN A 138 -3.40 -7.68 0.93
CA ASN A 138 -3.67 -8.00 -0.47
C ASN A 138 -4.77 -9.06 -0.57
N VAL A 139 -5.98 -8.66 -0.24
CA VAL A 139 -7.19 -9.49 -0.25
C VAL A 139 -8.24 -8.89 -1.17
N GLN A 140 -9.20 -9.71 -1.59
CA GLN A 140 -10.40 -9.27 -2.31
C GLN A 140 -11.61 -9.95 -1.69
N PRO A 141 -12.59 -9.20 -1.16
CA PRO A 141 -13.84 -9.80 -0.67
C PRO A 141 -14.50 -10.68 -1.73
N GLY A 142 -14.84 -11.89 -1.35
CA GLY A 142 -15.44 -12.89 -2.25
C GLY A 142 -14.44 -13.73 -3.04
N VAL A 143 -13.12 -13.54 -2.86
CA VAL A 143 -12.08 -14.27 -3.60
C VAL A 143 -11.04 -14.88 -2.65
N GLY A 144 -10.75 -16.17 -2.83
CA GLY A 144 -9.58 -16.84 -2.27
C GLY A 144 -8.37 -16.67 -3.19
N ILE A 145 -7.19 -16.46 -2.63
CA ILE A 145 -5.94 -16.25 -3.37
C ILE A 145 -4.89 -17.23 -2.89
N ASP A 146 -4.27 -17.91 -3.83
CA ASP A 146 -3.02 -18.62 -3.63
C ASP A 146 -1.85 -17.65 -3.86
N TYR A 147 -1.19 -17.24 -2.80
CA TYR A 147 -0.10 -16.26 -2.88
C TYR A 147 1.19 -16.85 -3.47
N GLU A 148 1.36 -18.17 -3.46
CA GLU A 148 2.50 -18.84 -4.08
C GLU A 148 2.50 -18.64 -5.61
N THR A 149 1.31 -18.71 -6.22
CA THR A 149 1.17 -18.71 -7.69
C THR A 149 0.42 -17.50 -8.26
N GLY A 150 -0.48 -16.90 -7.48
CA GLY A 150 -1.46 -15.91 -7.93
C GLY A 150 -2.76 -16.54 -8.42
N ASP A 151 -2.89 -17.86 -8.38
CA ASP A 151 -4.15 -18.56 -8.67
C ASP A 151 -5.24 -18.11 -7.69
N ASN A 152 -6.48 -18.17 -8.13
CA ASN A 152 -7.59 -17.61 -7.36
C ASN A 152 -8.91 -18.32 -7.70
N TRP A 153 -9.89 -18.23 -6.79
CA TRP A 153 -11.22 -18.83 -6.91
C TRP A 153 -12.25 -17.99 -6.17
N GLU A 154 -13.53 -18.16 -6.52
CA GLU A 154 -14.61 -17.57 -5.74
C GLU A 154 -14.65 -18.17 -4.34
N ASP A 155 -14.62 -17.31 -3.33
CA ASP A 155 -14.73 -17.70 -1.92
C ASP A 155 -15.63 -16.73 -1.15
N PRO A 156 -16.94 -16.98 -1.11
CA PRO A 156 -17.88 -16.11 -0.40
C PRO A 156 -17.61 -15.98 1.11
N SER A 157 -16.83 -16.89 1.70
CA SER A 157 -16.48 -16.82 3.12
C SER A 157 -15.58 -15.63 3.45
N THR A 158 -14.90 -15.06 2.44
CA THR A 158 -13.99 -13.91 2.59
C THR A 158 -14.72 -12.55 2.51
N ILE A 159 -16.04 -12.52 2.25
CA ILE A 159 -16.82 -11.27 2.13
C ILE A 159 -16.77 -10.42 3.41
N GLN A 160 -16.56 -11.04 4.57
CA GLN A 160 -16.42 -10.32 5.85
C GLN A 160 -15.29 -9.29 5.88
N TYR A 161 -14.29 -9.36 4.98
CA TYR A 161 -13.21 -8.38 4.87
C TYR A 161 -13.71 -6.98 4.49
N ASN A 162 -14.92 -6.88 3.92
CA ASN A 162 -15.52 -5.60 3.52
C ASN A 162 -16.18 -4.82 4.69
N SER A 163 -16.03 -5.27 5.93
CA SER A 163 -16.52 -4.50 7.07
C SER A 163 -15.44 -3.55 7.59
N SER A 164 -15.77 -2.27 7.80
CA SER A 164 -14.86 -1.30 8.42
C SER A 164 -14.30 -1.81 9.75
N SER A 165 -15.05 -2.62 10.47
CA SER A 165 -14.63 -3.29 11.70
C SER A 165 -13.47 -4.27 11.52
N TYR A 166 -13.27 -4.82 10.31
CA TYR A 166 -12.15 -5.72 10.05
C TYR A 166 -10.82 -4.95 10.00
N TRP A 167 -10.78 -3.82 9.29
CA TRP A 167 -9.60 -2.97 9.21
C TRP A 167 -9.26 -2.33 10.55
N ASP A 168 -10.26 -1.87 11.30
CA ASP A 168 -10.09 -1.33 12.65
C ASP A 168 -9.55 -2.38 13.62
N SER A 169 -10.00 -3.62 13.53
CA SER A 169 -9.52 -4.71 14.40
C SER A 169 -8.08 -5.11 14.10
N GLN A 170 -7.67 -5.08 12.83
CA GLN A 170 -6.30 -5.41 12.44
C GLN A 170 -5.34 -4.28 12.83
N ASN A 171 -5.69 -3.04 12.56
CA ASN A 171 -4.88 -1.88 12.94
C ASN A 171 -4.77 -1.72 14.48
N SER A 172 -5.83 -2.04 15.25
CA SER A 172 -5.77 -1.97 16.72
C SER A 172 -4.86 -3.05 17.31
N GLN A 173 -4.71 -4.21 16.70
CA GLN A 173 -3.76 -5.24 17.16
C GLN A 173 -2.30 -4.79 16.94
N TYR A 174 -2.01 -4.06 15.87
CA TYR A 174 -0.67 -3.50 15.64
C TYR A 174 -0.32 -2.39 16.62
N HIS A 175 -1.26 -1.52 16.96
CA HIS A 175 -1.05 -0.49 17.98
C HIS A 175 -0.89 -1.07 19.40
N SER A 176 -1.51 -2.20 19.72
CA SER A 176 -1.37 -2.83 21.04
C SER A 176 -0.02 -3.57 21.21
N GLN A 177 0.63 -3.97 20.14
CA GLN A 177 1.96 -4.60 20.20
C GLN A 177 3.11 -3.58 20.12
N GLY A 178 2.86 -2.36 19.65
CA GLY A 178 3.85 -1.26 19.55
C GLY A 178 4.02 -0.43 20.83
N ASN A 179 3.14 -0.57 21.81
CA ASN A 179 3.10 0.28 23.01
C ASN A 179 3.80 -0.30 24.25
N ASP A 180 4.72 -1.26 24.09
CA ASP A 180 5.58 -1.71 25.19
C ASP A 180 6.95 -1.00 25.17
N ASN A 181 6.97 0.29 24.82
CA ASN A 181 8.11 1.18 25.00
C ASN A 181 7.96 1.94 26.34
N SER A 182 8.11 1.21 27.45
CA SER A 182 8.24 1.79 28.80
C SER A 182 9.61 2.44 29.06
N TYR A 183 10.31 2.94 28.02
CA TYR A 183 11.66 3.51 28.16
C TYR A 183 11.79 5.01 27.90
N TYR A 184 10.70 5.77 27.72
CA TYR A 184 10.79 7.24 27.61
C TYR A 184 9.75 7.96 28.50
N ASN A 185 9.86 7.77 29.82
CA ASN A 185 9.27 8.69 30.79
C ASN A 185 10.15 8.80 32.04
N HIS A 186 11.29 9.42 31.89
CA HIS A 186 11.98 10.11 32.97
C HIS A 186 12.86 11.19 32.33
N HIS A 187 12.40 12.41 32.30
CA HIS A 187 13.11 13.66 32.54
C HIS A 187 12.36 14.86 31.94
N SER A 188 11.38 15.35 32.66
CA SER A 188 11.05 16.79 32.63
C SER A 188 10.19 17.15 33.86
N GLN A 189 10.84 17.19 34.99
CA GLN A 189 10.44 18.11 36.05
C GLN A 189 11.72 18.66 36.67
N ASN A 190 11.77 19.99 36.76
CA ASN A 190 12.73 20.90 37.39
C ASN A 190 13.75 21.57 36.44
N TYR A 191 13.42 22.71 35.96
CA TYR A 191 13.85 24.10 36.31
C TYR A 191 13.20 25.07 35.34
#